data_3b561fb09ecdde887487c74267fb32a6
#
_entry.id   3b561fb09ecdde887487c74267fb32a6
#
_cell.length_a   1.000
_cell.length_b   1.000
_cell.length_c   1.000
_cell.angle_alpha   90.00
_cell.angle_beta   90.00
_cell.angle_gamma   90.00
#
_symmetry.space_group_name_H-M   'P 1'
#
loop_
_entity.id
_entity.type
_entity.pdbx_description
1 polymer ?
#
loop_
_entity_poly.entity_id
_entity_poly.type
_entity_poly.pdbx_seq_one_letter_code
_entity_poly.pdbx_strand_id
1 'polypeptide(L)'
;MSDKMETITIPSSEIIASLAISILAVIVLWDAYWLTKQKRDIPELGKISDEVFAWSSEGPNEVVRQWGNLFSMAAMMALPWGLVEISDTPIIYPIIWDILLALHLISLLIPKRYAITKTHLFADGQRYEWKRLKLSRSKTKKRIILLRKGWGIFAPLPVGGNYHDLVEAKSRITNILNPQEEE
;
A
#
# COMPACT_ATOMS: atom_id res chain seq x y z
N MET A 1 40.71 24.61 29.51
CA MET A 1 39.64 23.65 29.19
C MET A 1 39.28 23.92 27.74
N SER A 2 39.82 23.14 26.81
CA SER A 2 39.62 23.35 25.39
C SER A 2 38.37 22.56 24.97
N ASP A 3 37.33 23.29 24.65
CA ASP A 3 36.05 22.73 24.16
C ASP A 3 36.29 22.14 22.76
N LYS A 4 36.38 20.82 22.66
CA LYS A 4 36.35 20.13 21.39
C LYS A 4 34.93 20.26 20.81
N MET A 5 34.70 21.29 19.98
CA MET A 5 33.58 21.27 19.08
C MET A 5 33.74 20.04 18.17
N GLU A 6 32.95 18.99 18.41
CA GLU A 6 32.79 17.91 17.47
C GLU A 6 32.17 18.50 16.21
N THR A 7 32.99 18.67 15.18
CA THR A 7 32.52 19.03 13.85
C THR A 7 31.64 17.89 13.34
N ILE A 8 30.33 18.09 13.31
CA ILE A 8 29.38 17.18 12.66
C ILE A 8 29.76 17.18 11.16
N THR A 9 30.46 16.15 10.71
CA THR A 9 30.75 15.94 9.30
C THR A 9 29.46 15.56 8.58
N ILE A 10 28.92 16.47 7.77
CA ILE A 10 27.76 16.20 6.91
C ILE A 10 28.19 15.14 5.88
N PRO A 11 27.44 14.04 5.71
CA PRO A 11 27.73 13.03 4.69
C PRO A 11 27.80 13.65 3.29
N SER A 12 28.62 13.12 2.41
CA SER A 12 28.67 13.57 1.01
C SER A 12 27.30 13.39 0.33
N SER A 13 27.01 14.23 -0.66
CA SER A 13 25.77 14.16 -1.45
C SER A 13 25.54 12.77 -2.05
N GLU A 14 26.59 12.10 -2.46
CA GLU A 14 26.54 10.74 -3.00
C GLU A 14 26.09 9.69 -1.98
N ILE A 15 26.54 9.81 -0.72
CA ILE A 15 26.12 8.90 0.35
C ILE A 15 24.63 9.09 0.62
N ILE A 16 24.17 10.34 0.67
CA ILE A 16 22.75 10.66 0.90
C ILE A 16 21.91 10.13 -0.27
N ALA A 17 22.33 10.37 -1.51
CA ALA A 17 21.64 9.88 -2.70
C ALA A 17 21.60 8.35 -2.75
N SER A 18 22.69 7.68 -2.46
CA SER A 18 22.77 6.21 -2.41
C SER A 18 21.84 5.63 -1.34
N LEU A 19 21.78 6.24 -0.16
CA LEU A 19 20.89 5.83 0.92
C LEU A 19 19.41 5.98 0.51
N ALA A 20 19.06 7.13 -0.07
CA ALA A 20 17.68 7.41 -0.52
C ALA A 20 17.24 6.42 -1.61
N ILE A 21 18.10 6.15 -2.61
CA ILE A 21 17.84 5.16 -3.67
C ILE A 21 17.70 3.75 -3.07
N SER A 22 18.55 3.39 -2.12
CA SER A 22 18.48 2.07 -1.47
C SER A 22 17.16 1.88 -0.74
N ILE A 23 16.68 2.88 -0.01
CA ILE A 23 15.38 2.85 0.68
C ILE A 23 14.24 2.70 -0.34
N LEU A 24 14.27 3.50 -1.42
CA LEU A 24 13.25 3.43 -2.46
C LEU A 24 13.25 2.07 -3.18
N ALA A 25 14.43 1.51 -3.46
CA ALA A 25 14.56 0.18 -4.05
C ALA A 25 13.96 -0.91 -3.16
N VAL A 26 14.18 -0.84 -1.84
CA VAL A 26 13.55 -1.77 -0.88
C VAL A 26 12.03 -1.65 -0.93
N ILE A 27 11.48 -0.43 -0.99
CA ILE A 27 10.03 -0.21 -1.09
C ILE A 27 9.47 -0.85 -2.38
N VAL A 28 10.11 -0.59 -3.53
CA VAL A 28 9.70 -1.15 -4.83
C VAL A 28 9.75 -2.68 -4.84
N LEU A 29 10.81 -3.28 -4.31
CA LEU A 29 10.93 -4.73 -4.18
C LEU A 29 9.87 -5.32 -3.25
N TRP A 30 9.56 -4.64 -2.16
CA TRP A 30 8.52 -5.02 -1.22
C TRP A 30 7.14 -5.00 -1.89
N ASP A 31 6.82 -3.95 -2.63
CA ASP A 31 5.57 -3.85 -3.39
C ASP A 31 5.46 -4.96 -4.43
N ALA A 32 6.51 -5.20 -5.22
CA ALA A 32 6.56 -6.26 -6.22
C ALA A 32 6.36 -7.65 -5.60
N TYR A 33 6.99 -7.91 -4.45
CA TYR A 33 6.80 -9.16 -3.70
C TYR A 33 5.34 -9.36 -3.30
N TRP A 34 4.69 -8.34 -2.69
CA TRP A 34 3.31 -8.46 -2.23
C TRP A 34 2.31 -8.55 -3.38
N LEU A 35 2.53 -7.83 -4.49
CA LEU A 35 1.72 -7.94 -5.70
C LEU A 35 1.80 -9.35 -6.31
N THR A 36 3.00 -9.91 -6.40
CA THR A 36 3.21 -11.27 -6.91
C THR A 36 2.54 -12.31 -6.02
N LYS A 37 2.71 -12.18 -4.70
CA LYS A 37 2.07 -13.06 -3.72
C LYS A 37 0.55 -12.98 -3.79
N GLN A 38 -0.01 -11.77 -3.84
CA GLN A 38 -1.46 -11.56 -3.98
C GLN A 38 -2.01 -12.21 -5.25
N LYS A 39 -1.31 -12.09 -6.39
CA LYS A 39 -1.71 -12.71 -7.65
C LYS A 39 -1.67 -14.24 -7.57
N ARG A 40 -0.72 -14.80 -6.82
CA ARG A 40 -0.59 -16.26 -6.61
C ARG A 40 -1.64 -16.80 -5.66
N ASP A 41 -1.89 -16.11 -4.55
CA ASP A 41 -2.80 -16.58 -3.50
C ASP A 41 -4.28 -16.39 -3.89
N ILE A 42 -4.58 -15.43 -4.77
CA ILE A 42 -5.93 -15.15 -5.30
C ILE A 42 -5.86 -15.14 -6.83
N PRO A 43 -5.76 -16.31 -7.49
CA PRO A 43 -5.58 -16.38 -8.96
C PRO A 43 -6.82 -15.95 -9.72
N GLU A 44 -8.03 -16.21 -9.20
CA GLU A 44 -9.31 -15.92 -9.81
C GLU A 44 -10.07 -14.84 -9.04
N LEU A 45 -10.90 -14.09 -9.74
CA LEU A 45 -11.74 -13.04 -9.18
C LEU A 45 -13.21 -13.41 -9.38
N GLY A 46 -14.04 -13.02 -8.41
CA GLY A 46 -15.46 -13.30 -8.40
C GLY A 46 -15.83 -14.41 -7.42
N LYS A 47 -17.03 -15.01 -7.60
CA LYS A 47 -17.51 -16.07 -6.74
C LYS A 47 -16.83 -17.39 -7.11
N ILE A 48 -15.83 -17.80 -6.35
CA ILE A 48 -15.07 -19.03 -6.59
C ILE A 48 -15.85 -20.25 -6.07
N SER A 49 -16.56 -20.08 -4.95
CA SER A 49 -17.46 -21.06 -4.37
C SER A 49 -18.42 -20.36 -3.39
N ASP A 50 -19.44 -21.07 -2.89
CA ASP A 50 -20.35 -20.49 -1.87
C ASP A 50 -19.62 -20.11 -0.57
N GLU A 51 -18.44 -20.67 -0.34
CA GLU A 51 -17.62 -20.43 0.84
C GLU A 51 -16.55 -19.35 0.65
N VAL A 52 -16.19 -19.04 -0.61
CA VAL A 52 -15.12 -18.09 -0.94
C VAL A 52 -15.69 -17.02 -1.87
N PHE A 53 -15.47 -15.76 -1.51
CA PHE A 53 -15.78 -14.61 -2.34
C PHE A 53 -14.52 -13.80 -2.59
N ALA A 54 -14.15 -13.62 -3.85
CA ALA A 54 -12.98 -12.86 -4.26
C ALA A 54 -13.39 -11.72 -5.21
N TRP A 55 -12.72 -10.56 -5.07
CA TRP A 55 -12.92 -9.40 -5.92
C TRP A 55 -11.65 -8.58 -6.03
N SER A 56 -11.65 -7.56 -6.90
CA SER A 56 -10.53 -6.62 -7.03
C SER A 56 -10.94 -5.19 -6.72
N SER A 57 -9.97 -4.37 -6.29
CA SER A 57 -10.16 -2.93 -6.29
C SER A 57 -10.22 -2.39 -7.71
N GLU A 58 -10.92 -1.28 -7.91
CA GLU A 58 -10.84 -0.50 -9.15
C GLU A 58 -9.52 0.30 -9.14
N GLY A 59 -8.42 -0.29 -9.68
CA GLY A 59 -7.09 0.28 -9.66
C GLY A 59 -7.02 1.72 -10.18
N PRO A 60 -7.51 2.04 -11.38
CA PRO A 60 -7.43 3.39 -11.94
C PRO A 60 -8.13 4.46 -11.10
N ASN A 61 -9.25 4.11 -10.48
CA ASN A 61 -10.04 5.06 -9.69
C ASN A 61 -9.38 5.43 -8.35
N GLU A 62 -8.58 4.56 -7.77
CA GLU A 62 -7.87 4.87 -6.52
C GLU A 62 -6.74 5.87 -6.75
N VAL A 63 -6.00 5.75 -7.85
CA VAL A 63 -4.89 6.65 -8.19
C VAL A 63 -5.41 8.00 -8.68
N VAL A 64 -6.39 8.02 -9.59
CA VAL A 64 -6.97 9.26 -10.13
C VAL A 64 -7.68 10.08 -9.05
N ARG A 65 -8.27 9.42 -8.05
CA ARG A 65 -8.91 10.12 -6.92
C ARG A 65 -7.90 10.77 -5.96
N GLN A 66 -6.62 10.44 -6.09
CA GLN A 66 -5.53 10.97 -5.28
C GLN A 66 -4.61 11.87 -6.12
N TRP A 67 -5.16 12.85 -6.83
CA TRP A 67 -4.38 13.84 -7.59
C TRP A 67 -3.22 14.44 -6.80
N GLY A 68 -3.40 14.64 -5.49
CA GLY A 68 -2.33 15.08 -4.61
C GLY A 68 -1.14 14.14 -4.58
N ASN A 69 -1.36 12.83 -4.66
CA ASN A 69 -0.27 11.85 -4.69
C ASN A 69 0.47 11.89 -6.03
N LEU A 70 -0.25 12.01 -7.16
CA LEU A 70 0.38 12.14 -8.48
C LEU A 70 1.21 13.41 -8.58
N PHE A 71 0.67 14.53 -8.09
CA PHE A 71 1.41 15.80 -8.05
C PHE A 71 2.65 15.70 -7.15
N SER A 72 2.52 15.11 -5.97
CA SER A 72 3.64 14.88 -5.06
C SER A 72 4.71 13.97 -5.68
N MET A 73 4.33 12.92 -6.40
CA MET A 73 5.27 12.05 -7.12
C MET A 73 5.97 12.78 -8.25
N ALA A 74 5.24 13.57 -9.05
CA ALA A 74 5.85 14.38 -10.10
C ALA A 74 6.88 15.38 -9.52
N ALA A 75 6.54 16.02 -8.39
CA ALA A 75 7.47 16.89 -7.68
C ALA A 75 8.69 16.13 -7.15
N MET A 76 8.52 14.92 -6.63
CA MET A 76 9.62 14.07 -6.18
C MET A 76 10.52 13.59 -7.34
N MET A 77 9.98 13.42 -8.54
CA MET A 77 10.80 13.13 -9.73
C MET A 77 11.62 14.36 -10.18
N ALA A 78 11.02 15.54 -10.12
CA ALA A 78 11.70 16.77 -10.54
C ALA A 78 12.79 17.25 -9.55
N LEU A 79 12.61 16.99 -8.25
CA LEU A 79 13.46 17.52 -7.18
C LEU A 79 14.94 17.09 -7.30
N PRO A 80 15.31 15.82 -7.55
CA PRO A 80 16.71 15.41 -7.67
C PRO A 80 17.45 16.10 -8.82
N TRP A 81 16.76 16.42 -9.93
CA TRP A 81 17.34 17.12 -11.06
C TRP A 81 17.75 18.55 -10.71
N GLY A 82 16.95 19.26 -9.92
CA GLY A 82 17.33 20.56 -9.40
C GLY A 82 18.50 20.50 -8.42
N LEU A 83 18.69 19.40 -7.71
CA LEU A 83 19.80 19.24 -6.78
C LEU A 83 21.13 18.86 -7.45
N VAL A 84 21.10 18.22 -8.62
CA VAL A 84 22.33 17.84 -9.37
C VAL A 84 23.22 19.04 -9.63
N GLU A 85 22.66 20.15 -10.07
CA GLU A 85 23.39 21.37 -10.38
C GLU A 85 23.99 22.04 -9.13
N ILE A 86 23.38 21.85 -7.95
CA ILE A 86 23.78 22.50 -6.70
C ILE A 86 24.82 21.66 -5.93
N SER A 87 24.71 20.31 -6.03
CA SER A 87 25.45 19.39 -5.16
C SER A 87 26.55 18.60 -5.87
N ASP A 88 26.80 18.85 -7.16
CA ASP A 88 27.75 18.08 -8.00
C ASP A 88 27.50 16.56 -7.98
N THR A 89 26.26 16.15 -7.70
CA THR A 89 25.89 14.73 -7.62
C THR A 89 25.85 14.14 -9.04
N PRO A 90 26.47 12.95 -9.28
CA PRO A 90 26.44 12.34 -10.61
C PRO A 90 25.01 12.10 -11.13
N ILE A 91 24.77 12.41 -12.40
CA ILE A 91 23.45 12.34 -13.06
C ILE A 91 22.81 10.95 -13.04
N ILE A 92 23.59 9.91 -12.79
CA ILE A 92 23.09 8.55 -12.68
C ILE A 92 22.12 8.37 -11.50
N TYR A 93 22.27 9.12 -10.40
CA TYR A 93 21.43 9.03 -9.23
C TYR A 93 19.98 9.47 -9.51
N PRO A 94 19.70 10.66 -10.06
CA PRO A 94 18.34 11.03 -10.43
C PRO A 94 17.71 10.10 -11.47
N ILE A 95 18.50 9.56 -12.42
CA ILE A 95 17.97 8.59 -13.39
C ILE A 95 17.48 7.31 -12.69
N ILE A 96 18.29 6.73 -11.80
CA ILE A 96 17.90 5.53 -11.04
C ILE A 96 16.70 5.84 -10.15
N TRP A 97 16.67 6.99 -9.50
CA TRP A 97 15.58 7.45 -8.67
C TRP A 97 14.27 7.51 -9.45
N ASP A 98 14.27 8.13 -10.64
CA ASP A 98 13.09 8.26 -11.49
C ASP A 98 12.57 6.91 -11.99
N ILE A 99 13.47 5.99 -12.36
CA ILE A 99 13.10 4.63 -12.75
C ILE A 99 12.40 3.91 -11.59
N LEU A 100 12.94 4.00 -10.38
CA LEU A 100 12.34 3.37 -9.20
C LEU A 100 10.99 3.99 -8.84
N LEU A 101 10.87 5.34 -8.91
CA LEU A 101 9.59 6.01 -8.69
C LEU A 101 8.54 5.64 -9.74
N ALA A 102 8.94 5.52 -11.01
CA ALA A 102 8.05 5.07 -12.08
C ALA A 102 7.56 3.64 -11.83
N LEU A 103 8.44 2.73 -11.40
CA LEU A 103 8.07 1.36 -11.02
C LEU A 103 7.11 1.34 -9.82
N HIS A 104 7.36 2.17 -8.81
CA HIS A 104 6.45 2.32 -7.68
C HIS A 104 5.07 2.84 -8.13
N LEU A 105 5.03 3.85 -9.01
CA LEU A 105 3.78 4.37 -9.56
C LEU A 105 3.00 3.29 -10.33
N ILE A 106 3.69 2.51 -11.16
CA ILE A 106 3.08 1.37 -11.86
C ILE A 106 2.50 0.36 -10.86
N SER A 107 3.20 0.08 -9.76
CA SER A 107 2.70 -0.82 -8.72
C SER A 107 1.39 -0.34 -8.09
N LEU A 108 1.20 0.98 -7.94
CA LEU A 108 -0.02 1.57 -7.42
C LEU A 108 -1.20 1.52 -8.42
N LEU A 109 -0.92 1.39 -9.72
CA LEU A 109 -1.94 1.23 -10.76
C LEU A 109 -2.49 -0.19 -10.84
N ILE A 110 -1.78 -1.19 -10.29
CA ILE A 110 -2.21 -2.58 -10.32
C ILE A 110 -3.37 -2.77 -9.33
N PRO A 111 -4.52 -3.31 -9.78
CA PRO A 111 -5.65 -3.56 -8.90
C PRO A 111 -5.29 -4.52 -7.76
N LYS A 112 -5.64 -4.13 -6.55
CA LYS A 112 -5.50 -5.00 -5.37
C LYS A 112 -6.57 -6.07 -5.39
N ARG A 113 -6.18 -7.29 -5.02
CA ARG A 113 -7.09 -8.44 -4.93
C ARG A 113 -7.44 -8.72 -3.48
N TYR A 114 -8.69 -9.04 -3.26
CA TYR A 114 -9.24 -9.38 -1.96
C TYR A 114 -9.99 -10.71 -2.04
N ALA A 115 -10.00 -11.46 -0.94
CA ALA A 115 -10.85 -12.63 -0.81
C ALA A 115 -11.31 -12.83 0.63
N ILE A 116 -12.56 -13.28 0.77
CA ILE A 116 -13.19 -13.66 2.03
C ILE A 116 -13.37 -15.16 2.05
N THR A 117 -12.87 -15.81 3.09
CA THR A 117 -13.12 -17.21 3.39
C THR A 117 -13.78 -17.33 4.77
N LYS A 118 -14.29 -18.48 5.13
CA LYS A 118 -14.86 -18.72 6.48
C LYS A 118 -13.89 -18.37 7.62
N THR A 119 -12.59 -18.53 7.42
CA THR A 119 -11.59 -18.39 8.48
C THR A 119 -10.74 -17.15 8.39
N HIS A 120 -10.56 -16.61 7.19
CA HIS A 120 -9.58 -15.55 6.91
C HIS A 120 -10.10 -14.52 5.91
N LEU A 121 -9.57 -13.30 6.05
CA LEU A 121 -9.59 -12.28 5.01
C LEU A 121 -8.23 -12.21 4.33
N PHE A 122 -8.20 -12.21 3.01
CA PHE A 122 -7.02 -11.91 2.21
C PHE A 122 -7.11 -10.47 1.72
N ALA A 123 -6.14 -9.65 2.12
CA ALA A 123 -6.05 -8.25 1.72
C ALA A 123 -4.58 -7.82 1.65
N ASP A 124 -4.23 -7.00 0.66
CA ASP A 124 -2.85 -6.51 0.45
C ASP A 124 -1.79 -7.63 0.41
N GLY A 125 -2.14 -8.81 -0.15
CA GLY A 125 -1.28 -9.98 -0.19
C GLY A 125 -1.11 -10.70 1.15
N GLN A 126 -1.71 -10.21 2.23
CA GLN A 126 -1.63 -10.78 3.57
C GLN A 126 -2.90 -11.53 3.94
N ARG A 127 -2.75 -12.45 4.87
CA ARG A 127 -3.83 -13.28 5.42
C ARG A 127 -4.14 -12.83 6.85
N TYR A 128 -5.38 -12.46 7.10
CA TYR A 128 -5.86 -11.98 8.39
C TYR A 128 -6.93 -12.93 8.94
N GLU A 129 -6.74 -13.44 10.15
CA GLU A 129 -7.75 -14.20 10.87
C GLU A 129 -8.90 -13.29 11.33
N TRP A 130 -10.15 -13.72 11.21
CA TRP A 130 -11.31 -12.94 11.63
C TRP A 130 -11.28 -12.57 13.12
N LYS A 131 -10.73 -13.44 13.98
CA LYS A 131 -10.60 -13.18 15.43
C LYS A 131 -9.77 -11.91 15.73
N ARG A 132 -8.86 -11.53 14.82
CA ARG A 132 -7.99 -10.35 14.94
C ARG A 132 -8.53 -9.12 14.25
N LEU A 133 -9.70 -9.22 13.63
CA LEU A 133 -10.34 -8.13 12.92
C LEU A 133 -11.59 -7.66 13.66
N LYS A 134 -11.93 -6.39 13.45
CA LYS A 134 -13.19 -5.78 13.90
C LYS A 134 -13.68 -4.83 12.81
N LEU A 135 -14.98 -4.85 12.54
CA LEU A 135 -15.56 -3.90 11.59
C LEU A 135 -15.60 -2.50 12.22
N SER A 136 -15.07 -1.52 11.48
CA SER A 136 -15.15 -0.11 11.89
C SER A 136 -16.58 0.42 11.73
N ARG A 137 -17.05 1.26 12.67
CA ARG A 137 -18.33 1.95 12.57
C ARG A 137 -18.37 3.06 11.50
N SER A 138 -17.28 3.25 10.75
CA SER A 138 -17.20 4.28 9.71
C SER A 138 -18.22 4.04 8.61
N LYS A 139 -19.03 5.07 8.30
CA LYS A 139 -20.10 5.03 7.28
C LYS A 139 -19.58 5.35 5.86
N THR A 140 -18.32 5.09 5.55
CA THR A 140 -17.77 5.33 4.21
C THR A 140 -18.41 4.37 3.20
N LYS A 141 -19.09 4.93 2.18
CA LYS A 141 -19.73 4.16 1.10
C LYS A 141 -18.76 3.55 0.09
N LYS A 142 -17.51 4.02 0.07
CA LYS A 142 -16.50 3.71 -0.96
C LYS A 142 -15.46 2.67 -0.52
N ARG A 143 -15.42 2.31 0.76
CA ARG A 143 -14.45 1.35 1.34
C ARG A 143 -15.05 0.71 2.58
N ILE A 144 -14.68 -0.55 2.81
CA ILE A 144 -14.90 -1.21 4.10
C ILE A 144 -13.64 -0.99 4.92
N ILE A 145 -13.77 -0.45 6.12
CA ILE A 145 -12.64 -0.26 7.02
C ILE A 145 -12.74 -1.31 8.11
N LEU A 146 -11.76 -2.20 8.15
CA LEU A 146 -11.55 -3.16 9.23
C LEU A 146 -10.46 -2.64 10.16
N LEU A 147 -10.53 -2.99 11.42
CA LEU A 147 -9.54 -2.63 12.43
C LEU A 147 -8.81 -3.88 12.87
N ARG A 148 -7.48 -3.86 12.81
CA ARG A 148 -6.60 -4.95 13.28
C ARG A 148 -6.39 -4.79 14.77
N LYS A 149 -6.78 -5.77 15.58
CA LYS A 149 -6.59 -5.74 17.03
C LYS A 149 -5.10 -5.72 17.38
N GLY A 150 -4.68 -4.83 18.27
CA GLY A 150 -3.29 -4.73 18.74
C GLY A 150 -2.35 -3.88 17.88
N TRP A 151 -2.82 -3.25 16.79
CA TRP A 151 -1.97 -2.47 15.87
C TRP A 151 -1.98 -0.94 16.12
N GLY A 152 -2.66 -0.46 17.15
CA GLY A 152 -2.70 0.97 17.51
C GLY A 152 -3.10 1.86 16.34
N ILE A 153 -2.27 2.85 16.01
CA ILE A 153 -2.50 3.79 14.90
C ILE A 153 -2.49 3.12 13.52
N PHE A 154 -1.84 1.97 13.37
CA PHE A 154 -1.80 1.18 12.14
C PHE A 154 -2.95 0.16 12.05
N ALA A 155 -3.92 0.19 12.97
CA ALA A 155 -5.05 -0.72 12.98
C ALA A 155 -5.95 -0.66 11.72
N PRO A 156 -6.20 0.51 11.08
CA PRO A 156 -7.10 0.57 9.94
C PRO A 156 -6.57 -0.23 8.74
N LEU A 157 -7.42 -1.13 8.23
CA LEU A 157 -7.22 -1.91 7.01
C LEU A 157 -8.36 -1.54 6.05
N PRO A 158 -8.14 -0.63 5.11
CA PRO A 158 -9.14 -0.25 4.12
C PRO A 158 -9.21 -1.33 3.03
N VAL A 159 -10.42 -1.82 2.76
CA VAL A 159 -10.72 -2.76 1.68
C VAL A 159 -11.53 -2.03 0.64
N GLY A 160 -11.00 -1.93 -0.58
CA GLY A 160 -11.59 -1.25 -1.72
C GLY A 160 -12.34 -2.22 -2.64
N GLY A 161 -13.04 -1.66 -3.64
CA GLY A 161 -13.76 -2.42 -4.64
C GLY A 161 -14.86 -1.59 -5.31
N ASN A 162 -15.54 -2.15 -6.31
CA ASN A 162 -16.73 -1.52 -6.85
C ASN A 162 -17.88 -1.57 -5.82
N TYR A 163 -18.92 -0.81 -6.06
CA TYR A 163 -20.04 -0.71 -5.11
C TYR A 163 -20.74 -2.07 -4.87
N HIS A 164 -20.94 -2.86 -5.92
CA HIS A 164 -21.61 -4.15 -5.85
C HIS A 164 -20.79 -5.14 -5.01
N ASP A 165 -19.50 -5.28 -5.32
CA ASP A 165 -18.60 -6.16 -4.58
C ASP A 165 -18.48 -5.75 -3.11
N LEU A 166 -18.44 -4.43 -2.82
CA LEU A 166 -18.37 -3.93 -1.45
C LEU A 166 -19.64 -4.21 -0.65
N VAL A 167 -20.84 -4.17 -1.27
CA VAL A 167 -22.10 -4.51 -0.61
C VAL A 167 -22.10 -5.99 -0.23
N GLU A 168 -21.74 -6.88 -1.17
CA GLU A 168 -21.67 -8.31 -0.91
C GLU A 168 -20.57 -8.65 0.11
N ALA A 169 -19.37 -8.10 -0.07
CA ALA A 169 -18.28 -8.29 0.88
C ALA A 169 -18.66 -7.84 2.30
N LYS A 170 -19.33 -6.69 2.42
CA LYS A 170 -19.77 -6.18 3.72
C LYS A 170 -20.79 -7.10 4.40
N SER A 171 -21.77 -7.61 3.63
CA SER A 171 -22.74 -8.57 4.14
C SER A 171 -22.04 -9.81 4.70
N ARG A 172 -21.16 -10.44 3.90
CA ARG A 172 -20.38 -11.63 4.31
C ARG A 172 -19.52 -11.37 5.54
N ILE A 173 -18.82 -10.22 5.58
CA ILE A 173 -17.99 -9.84 6.73
C ILE A 173 -18.85 -9.66 7.99
N THR A 174 -20.01 -9.03 7.86
CA THR A 174 -20.92 -8.84 9.00
C THR A 174 -21.42 -10.17 9.54
N ASN A 175 -21.83 -11.09 8.69
CA ASN A 175 -22.30 -12.42 9.08
C ASN A 175 -21.18 -13.24 9.75
N ILE A 176 -19.94 -13.12 9.29
CA ILE A 176 -18.80 -13.81 9.92
C ILE A 176 -18.42 -13.21 11.28
N LEU A 177 -18.47 -11.87 11.40
CA LEU A 177 -18.07 -11.18 12.64
C LEU A 177 -19.18 -11.13 13.71
N ASN A 178 -20.46 -11.19 13.29
CA ASN A 178 -21.65 -11.17 14.16
C ASN A 178 -22.58 -12.35 13.82
N PRO A 179 -22.21 -13.58 14.15
CA PRO A 179 -23.01 -14.77 13.80
C PRO A 179 -24.31 -14.94 14.60
N GLN A 180 -24.72 -13.96 15.40
CA GLN A 180 -25.83 -14.12 16.38
C GLN A 180 -27.09 -13.28 16.09
N GLU A 181 -27.26 -12.74 14.87
CA GLU A 181 -28.51 -11.99 14.56
C GLU A 181 -29.50 -12.76 13.64
N GLU A 182 -29.34 -14.08 13.48
CA GLU A 182 -30.25 -14.94 12.73
C GLU A 182 -30.83 -16.08 13.62
N GLU A 183 -31.47 -15.74 14.79
CA GLU A 183 -32.44 -16.59 15.44
C GLU A 183 -33.76 -15.83 15.63
#